data_36fb3b3bb3fee830c751857149ff9a2a
#
_entry.id   36fb3b3bb3fee830c751857149ff9a2a
#
_cell.length_a   1.000
_cell.length_b   1.000
_cell.length_c   1.000
_cell.angle_alpha   90.00
_cell.angle_beta   90.00
_cell.angle_gamma   90.00
#
_symmetry.space_group_name_H-M   'P 1'
#
loop_
_entity.id
_entity.type
_entity.pdbx_description
1 polymer ?
#
loop_
_entity_poly.entity_id
_entity_poly.type
_entity_poly.pdbx_seq_one_letter_code
_entity_poly.pdbx_strand_id
1 'polypeptide(L)'
;MIEGQEDVTWQQWRALAAACEEHGFDALFRSDHYLSVEGRRERGSLDAWTTLGALAAVTSGLRLGTLVSPATFRHPSVLAKCAATVDQVSGGRAELGIGAGWLAAEHAAYGFPFPPVRTRMDVLAEQLAIVVRSWGDEPFSFHGEHYRIDELDALPKPVQRPHPPLLVGGQAGRRSVELAARWADEYNTVSASIDELKARRAAFAEAWARAGRDAGELRFSALVTTVVGADEREFRDRARLLAERRGQDVEALLRGVRDSGVVGTVEQAAERLRELERAGLDRVMLQHLLHDDLDAVALIGRELIPLVA
;
A
#
# COMPACT_ATOMS: atom_id res chain seq x y z
N MET A 1 -0.11 -2.28 -7.41
CA MET A 1 -0.99 -2.43 -6.22
C MET A 1 -2.34 -2.98 -6.64
N ILE A 2 -2.86 -3.96 -5.92
CA ILE A 2 -4.11 -4.68 -6.24
C ILE A 2 -5.10 -4.57 -5.08
N GLU A 3 -6.37 -4.31 -5.40
CA GLU A 3 -7.48 -4.32 -4.46
C GLU A 3 -7.96 -5.77 -4.26
N GLY A 4 -7.37 -6.48 -3.30
CA GLY A 4 -7.58 -7.92 -3.11
C GLY A 4 -9.01 -8.31 -2.74
N GLN A 5 -9.79 -7.39 -2.17
CA GLN A 5 -11.18 -7.57 -1.78
C GLN A 5 -12.17 -7.45 -2.95
N GLU A 6 -11.70 -7.21 -4.15
CA GLU A 6 -12.53 -7.13 -5.34
C GLU A 6 -12.56 -8.47 -6.11
N ASP A 7 -12.69 -9.58 -5.35
CA ASP A 7 -12.85 -10.96 -5.83
C ASP A 7 -11.61 -11.53 -6.52
N VAL A 8 -10.41 -11.13 -6.08
CA VAL A 8 -9.16 -11.65 -6.63
C VAL A 8 -8.88 -13.06 -6.11
N THR A 9 -8.95 -14.05 -7.01
CA THR A 9 -8.69 -15.45 -6.69
C THR A 9 -7.22 -15.75 -6.45
N TRP A 10 -6.91 -16.87 -5.80
CA TRP A 10 -5.52 -17.32 -5.63
C TRP A 10 -4.77 -17.50 -6.96
N GLN A 11 -5.46 -18.03 -7.98
CA GLN A 11 -4.88 -18.20 -9.31
C GLN A 11 -4.48 -16.87 -9.96
N GLN A 12 -5.34 -15.84 -9.82
CA GLN A 12 -5.04 -14.49 -10.30
C GLN A 12 -3.88 -13.86 -9.51
N TRP A 13 -3.82 -14.03 -8.19
CA TRP A 13 -2.68 -13.57 -7.39
C TRP A 13 -1.36 -14.16 -7.86
N ARG A 14 -1.31 -15.46 -8.14
CA ARG A 14 -0.12 -16.12 -8.69
C ARG A 14 0.25 -15.59 -10.08
N ALA A 15 -0.74 -15.41 -10.94
CA ALA A 15 -0.51 -14.91 -12.29
C ALA A 15 0.01 -13.46 -12.28
N LEU A 16 -0.59 -12.60 -11.44
CA LEU A 16 -0.14 -11.22 -11.23
C LEU A 16 1.30 -11.16 -10.70
N ALA A 17 1.63 -11.98 -9.69
CA ALA A 17 2.97 -12.00 -9.14
C ALA A 17 4.01 -12.47 -10.17
N ALA A 18 3.70 -13.53 -10.94
CA ALA A 18 4.56 -14.00 -12.01
C ALA A 18 4.76 -12.94 -13.11
N ALA A 19 3.68 -12.27 -13.55
CA ALA A 19 3.77 -11.19 -14.52
C ALA A 19 4.58 -9.99 -13.99
N CYS A 20 4.42 -9.63 -12.72
CA CYS A 20 5.22 -8.56 -12.11
C CYS A 20 6.73 -8.92 -12.10
N GLU A 21 7.10 -10.15 -11.72
CA GLU A 21 8.51 -10.58 -11.78
C GLU A 21 9.05 -10.62 -13.21
N GLU A 22 8.29 -11.19 -14.16
CA GLU A 22 8.69 -11.29 -15.58
C GLU A 22 8.92 -9.92 -16.20
N HIS A 23 8.13 -8.93 -15.82
CA HIS A 23 8.13 -7.60 -16.45
C HIS A 23 8.80 -6.50 -15.62
N GLY A 24 9.61 -6.89 -14.60
CA GLY A 24 10.54 -5.98 -13.94
C GLY A 24 9.90 -5.00 -12.93
N PHE A 25 8.77 -5.36 -12.33
CA PHE A 25 8.25 -4.59 -11.22
C PHE A 25 9.02 -4.86 -9.92
N ASP A 26 9.28 -3.81 -9.14
CA ASP A 26 10.00 -3.93 -7.87
C ASP A 26 9.16 -4.60 -6.79
N ALA A 27 7.84 -4.36 -6.79
CA ALA A 27 6.98 -4.78 -5.69
C ALA A 27 5.53 -5.04 -6.13
N LEU A 28 4.89 -5.97 -5.43
CA LEU A 28 3.45 -6.19 -5.48
C LEU A 28 2.84 -5.91 -4.11
N PHE A 29 2.01 -4.88 -4.04
CA PHE A 29 1.24 -4.54 -2.85
C PHE A 29 -0.22 -4.94 -3.00
N ARG A 30 -0.86 -5.24 -1.88
CA ARG A 30 -2.29 -5.45 -1.83
C ARG A 30 -2.94 -4.64 -0.69
N SER A 31 -4.21 -4.30 -0.88
CA SER A 31 -5.07 -3.83 0.20
C SER A 31 -5.27 -4.94 1.26
N ASP A 32 -5.49 -4.53 2.50
CA ASP A 32 -5.87 -5.42 3.60
C ASP A 32 -7.31 -5.11 4.02
N HIS A 33 -8.24 -5.55 3.18
CA HIS A 33 -9.69 -5.45 3.35
C HIS A 33 -10.34 -6.82 3.24
N TYR A 34 -11.42 -7.03 3.97
CA TYR A 34 -12.26 -8.24 3.92
C TYR A 34 -13.56 -8.03 3.16
N LEU A 35 -13.98 -6.76 2.96
CA LEU A 35 -15.14 -6.40 2.14
C LEU A 35 -14.75 -5.50 0.98
N SER A 36 -15.49 -5.62 -0.13
CA SER A 36 -15.36 -4.71 -1.27
C SER A 36 -15.55 -3.26 -0.83
N VAL A 37 -14.61 -2.41 -1.22
CA VAL A 37 -14.69 -0.95 -0.98
C VAL A 37 -15.67 -0.26 -1.94
N GLU A 38 -16.13 -0.97 -2.97
CA GLU A 38 -17.15 -0.53 -3.92
C GLU A 38 -18.57 -0.91 -3.47
N GLY A 39 -18.73 -1.50 -2.28
CA GLY A 39 -20.02 -1.92 -1.74
C GLY A 39 -20.61 -3.18 -2.38
N ARG A 40 -19.84 -3.94 -3.11
CA ARG A 40 -20.21 -5.17 -3.81
C ARG A 40 -20.11 -6.36 -2.86
N ARG A 41 -21.18 -6.65 -2.17
CA ARG A 41 -21.22 -7.70 -1.12
C ARG A 41 -21.01 -9.12 -1.65
N GLU A 42 -21.19 -9.35 -2.92
CA GLU A 42 -20.94 -10.62 -3.62
C GLU A 42 -19.46 -10.91 -3.88
N ARG A 43 -18.59 -9.90 -3.72
CA ARG A 43 -17.15 -10.07 -3.91
C ARG A 43 -16.46 -10.57 -2.63
N GLY A 44 -15.54 -11.52 -2.79
CA GLY A 44 -14.76 -12.09 -1.71
C GLY A 44 -13.35 -11.51 -1.60
N SER A 45 -12.74 -11.70 -0.43
CA SER A 45 -11.35 -11.36 -0.17
C SER A 45 -10.61 -12.51 0.51
N LEU A 46 -9.45 -12.88 0.00
CA LEU A 46 -8.50 -13.69 0.75
C LEU A 46 -7.80 -12.82 1.81
N ASP A 47 -7.48 -13.39 2.97
CA ASP A 47 -6.71 -12.67 4.00
C ASP A 47 -5.38 -12.17 3.45
N ALA A 48 -5.04 -10.93 3.76
CA ALA A 48 -3.88 -10.27 3.16
C ALA A 48 -2.56 -10.94 3.52
N TRP A 49 -2.30 -11.16 4.80
CA TRP A 49 -1.02 -11.70 5.25
C TRP A 49 -0.84 -13.18 4.93
N THR A 50 -1.93 -13.94 4.94
CA THR A 50 -1.93 -15.34 4.46
C THR A 50 -1.60 -15.41 2.97
N THR A 51 -2.20 -14.52 2.16
CA THR A 51 -1.91 -14.45 0.72
C THR A 51 -0.46 -14.02 0.46
N LEU A 52 0.04 -13.00 1.17
CA LEU A 52 1.43 -12.54 1.03
C LEU A 52 2.43 -13.63 1.44
N GLY A 53 2.14 -14.40 2.50
CA GLY A 53 2.98 -15.54 2.89
C GLY A 53 3.04 -16.62 1.80
N ALA A 54 1.91 -16.92 1.16
CA ALA A 54 1.86 -17.86 0.04
C ALA A 54 2.60 -17.33 -1.20
N LEU A 55 2.46 -16.03 -1.54
CA LEU A 55 3.19 -15.38 -2.62
C LEU A 55 4.71 -15.34 -2.35
N ALA A 56 5.12 -15.10 -1.11
CA ALA A 56 6.52 -15.12 -0.72
C ALA A 56 7.22 -16.45 -1.02
N ALA A 57 6.48 -17.56 -0.89
CA ALA A 57 7.00 -18.91 -1.15
C ALA A 57 7.10 -19.26 -2.65
N VAL A 58 6.40 -18.53 -3.54
CA VAL A 58 6.34 -18.83 -4.98
C VAL A 58 6.94 -17.74 -5.85
N THR A 59 7.51 -16.70 -5.26
CA THR A 59 8.24 -15.60 -5.93
C THR A 59 9.68 -15.53 -5.45
N SER A 60 10.57 -14.95 -6.24
CA SER A 60 12.01 -14.91 -5.97
C SER A 60 12.59 -13.51 -5.79
N GLY A 61 12.12 -12.51 -6.55
CA GLY A 61 12.67 -11.15 -6.58
C GLY A 61 11.71 -10.07 -6.09
N LEU A 62 10.41 -10.31 -6.23
CA LEU A 62 9.35 -9.34 -6.00
C LEU A 62 9.19 -9.01 -4.51
N ARG A 63 9.25 -7.74 -4.15
CA ARG A 63 8.89 -7.29 -2.80
C ARG A 63 7.38 -7.37 -2.61
N LEU A 64 6.94 -7.70 -1.40
CA LEU A 64 5.53 -8.01 -1.10
C LEU A 64 5.07 -7.22 0.12
N GLY A 65 3.95 -6.52 0.01
CA GLY A 65 3.48 -5.72 1.12
C GLY A 65 1.99 -5.42 1.16
N THR A 66 1.56 -4.83 2.27
CA THR A 66 0.20 -4.30 2.43
C THR A 66 0.16 -2.79 2.19
N LEU A 67 -0.90 -2.30 1.56
CA LEU A 67 -1.16 -0.88 1.36
C LEU A 67 -2.64 -0.58 1.65
N VAL A 68 -3.03 -0.42 2.91
CA VAL A 68 -2.27 -0.64 4.14
C VAL A 68 -3.09 -1.51 5.09
N SER A 69 -2.44 -2.21 6.03
CA SER A 69 -3.13 -2.95 7.10
C SER A 69 -3.77 -1.99 8.10
N PRO A 70 -5.10 -2.10 8.38
CA PRO A 70 -5.74 -1.30 9.39
C PRO A 70 -5.28 -1.68 10.80
N ALA A 71 -4.90 -0.70 11.61
CA ALA A 71 -4.51 -0.92 13.01
C ALA A 71 -5.64 -1.52 13.87
N THR A 72 -6.86 -1.48 13.39
CA THR A 72 -8.05 -2.00 14.05
C THR A 72 -8.32 -3.49 13.81
N PHE A 73 -7.59 -4.15 12.89
CA PHE A 73 -7.88 -5.54 12.52
C PHE A 73 -7.11 -6.57 13.34
N ARG A 74 -5.85 -6.27 13.68
CA ARG A 74 -4.96 -7.23 14.34
C ARG A 74 -4.28 -6.62 15.54
N HIS A 75 -4.04 -7.45 16.54
CA HIS A 75 -3.16 -7.07 17.65
C HIS A 75 -1.74 -6.78 17.10
N PRO A 76 -1.04 -5.73 17.55
CA PRO A 76 0.25 -5.32 16.98
C PRO A 76 1.34 -6.39 17.03
N SER A 77 1.40 -7.22 18.08
CA SER A 77 2.36 -8.31 18.15
C SER A 77 2.07 -9.42 17.13
N VAL A 78 0.78 -9.64 16.78
CA VAL A 78 0.38 -10.57 15.73
C VAL A 78 0.73 -10.00 14.36
N LEU A 79 0.46 -8.71 14.11
CA LEU A 79 0.81 -8.05 12.86
C LEU A 79 2.33 -8.06 12.64
N ALA A 80 3.11 -7.72 13.66
CA ALA A 80 4.58 -7.80 13.62
C ALA A 80 5.08 -9.21 13.31
N LYS A 81 4.42 -10.23 13.87
CA LYS A 81 4.72 -11.64 13.63
C LYS A 81 4.38 -12.06 12.19
N CYS A 82 3.24 -11.63 11.65
CA CYS A 82 2.87 -11.88 10.25
C CYS A 82 3.92 -11.32 9.30
N ALA A 83 4.29 -10.03 9.49
CA ALA A 83 5.30 -9.38 8.66
C ALA A 83 6.67 -10.07 8.76
N ALA A 84 7.14 -10.41 9.97
CA ALA A 84 8.38 -11.13 10.16
C ALA A 84 8.35 -12.53 9.53
N THR A 85 7.19 -13.20 9.55
CA THR A 85 7.03 -14.53 8.92
C THR A 85 7.13 -14.42 7.39
N VAL A 86 6.43 -13.44 6.79
CA VAL A 86 6.53 -13.20 5.35
C VAL A 86 7.96 -12.79 4.96
N ASP A 87 8.63 -12.03 5.81
CA ASP A 87 10.02 -11.63 5.61
C ASP A 87 10.97 -12.82 5.62
N GLN A 88 10.83 -13.74 6.59
CA GLN A 88 11.60 -14.98 6.65
C GLN A 88 11.34 -15.88 5.43
N VAL A 89 10.08 -16.10 5.06
CA VAL A 89 9.71 -16.97 3.92
C VAL A 89 10.19 -16.40 2.61
N SER A 90 10.16 -15.07 2.45
CA SER A 90 10.61 -14.39 1.24
C SER A 90 12.12 -14.16 1.16
N GLY A 91 12.87 -14.41 2.24
CA GLY A 91 14.31 -14.07 2.29
C GLY A 91 14.57 -12.56 2.32
N GLY A 92 13.71 -11.79 2.99
CA GLY A 92 13.93 -10.34 3.19
C GLY A 92 13.23 -9.44 2.17
N ARG A 93 12.03 -9.81 1.69
CA ARG A 93 11.28 -9.02 0.69
C ARG A 93 9.95 -8.45 1.21
N ALA A 94 9.62 -8.63 2.49
CA ALA A 94 8.38 -8.10 3.06
C ALA A 94 8.44 -6.58 3.28
N GLU A 95 7.29 -5.92 3.11
CA GLU A 95 7.07 -4.52 3.50
C GLU A 95 5.73 -4.42 4.26
N LEU A 96 5.71 -3.69 5.37
CA LEU A 96 4.49 -3.46 6.13
C LEU A 96 3.98 -2.05 5.92
N GLY A 97 2.86 -1.92 5.23
CA GLY A 97 2.08 -0.68 5.28
C GLY A 97 0.99 -0.77 6.36
N ILE A 98 0.85 0.29 7.16
CA ILE A 98 -0.12 0.36 8.24
C ILE A 98 -0.86 1.71 8.24
N GLY A 99 -2.13 1.72 8.66
CA GLY A 99 -2.97 2.90 8.75
C GLY A 99 -4.03 2.79 9.83
N ALA A 100 -4.75 3.87 10.10
CA ALA A 100 -5.74 3.92 11.17
C ALA A 100 -7.05 3.13 10.89
N GLY A 101 -7.24 2.66 9.64
CA GLY A 101 -8.53 2.09 9.19
C GLY A 101 -9.57 3.16 8.87
N TRP A 102 -10.48 2.86 7.94
CA TRP A 102 -11.47 3.85 7.50
C TRP A 102 -12.85 3.26 7.15
N LEU A 103 -12.95 2.01 6.73
CA LEU A 103 -14.20 1.41 6.22
C LEU A 103 -15.08 0.89 7.37
N ALA A 104 -15.98 1.73 7.85
CA ALA A 104 -16.87 1.41 8.97
C ALA A 104 -17.76 0.18 8.70
N ALA A 105 -18.24 0.00 7.46
CA ALA A 105 -19.09 -1.12 7.09
C ALA A 105 -18.42 -2.48 7.27
N GLU A 106 -17.13 -2.57 6.97
CA GLU A 106 -16.31 -3.76 7.15
C GLU A 106 -16.10 -4.11 8.62
N HIS A 107 -15.79 -3.10 9.45
CA HIS A 107 -15.65 -3.28 10.89
C HIS A 107 -16.95 -3.79 11.51
N ALA A 108 -18.09 -3.21 11.13
CA ALA A 108 -19.39 -3.66 11.60
C ALA A 108 -19.69 -5.10 11.18
N ALA A 109 -19.41 -5.47 9.93
CA ALA A 109 -19.69 -6.80 9.39
C ALA A 109 -18.84 -7.90 10.05
N TYR A 110 -17.57 -7.61 10.35
CA TYR A 110 -16.63 -8.56 10.96
C TYR A 110 -16.57 -8.46 12.50
N GLY A 111 -17.33 -7.54 13.10
CA GLY A 111 -17.34 -7.34 14.56
C GLY A 111 -16.06 -6.70 15.10
N PHE A 112 -15.29 -6.02 14.26
CA PHE A 112 -14.11 -5.28 14.70
C PHE A 112 -14.49 -3.97 15.38
N PRO A 113 -13.80 -3.54 16.44
CA PRO A 113 -14.00 -2.23 17.03
C PRO A 113 -13.73 -1.10 16.02
N PHE A 114 -14.64 -0.13 15.93
CA PHE A 114 -14.45 1.05 15.10
C PHE A 114 -14.68 2.34 15.91
N PRO A 115 -13.75 2.69 16.81
CA PRO A 115 -13.86 3.89 17.62
C PRO A 115 -13.66 5.15 16.75
N PRO A 116 -13.93 6.36 17.31
CA PRO A 116 -13.66 7.62 16.62
C PRO A 116 -12.23 7.72 16.10
N VAL A 117 -12.03 8.47 15.01
CA VAL A 117 -10.72 8.60 14.34
C VAL A 117 -9.58 8.99 15.29
N ARG A 118 -9.86 9.83 16.29
CA ARG A 118 -8.88 10.21 17.32
C ARG A 118 -8.34 8.96 18.04
N THR A 119 -9.22 8.12 18.54
CA THR A 119 -8.85 6.87 19.22
C THR A 119 -8.14 5.90 18.29
N ARG A 120 -8.60 5.77 17.01
CA ARG A 120 -7.88 4.93 16.04
C ARG A 120 -6.46 5.42 15.77
N MET A 121 -6.22 6.73 15.83
CA MET A 121 -4.88 7.30 15.74
C MET A 121 -4.05 7.06 17.01
N ASP A 122 -4.68 6.97 18.20
CA ASP A 122 -4.00 6.57 19.44
C ASP A 122 -3.59 5.09 19.36
N VAL A 123 -4.49 4.22 18.92
CA VAL A 123 -4.24 2.81 18.64
C VAL A 123 -3.09 2.64 17.63
N LEU A 124 -3.11 3.37 16.51
CA LEU A 124 -2.03 3.34 15.51
C LEU A 124 -0.68 3.76 16.11
N ALA A 125 -0.66 4.78 16.95
CA ALA A 125 0.57 5.25 17.60
C ALA A 125 1.21 4.16 18.48
N GLU A 126 0.41 3.46 19.27
CA GLU A 126 0.89 2.36 20.11
C GLU A 126 1.30 1.15 19.25
N GLN A 127 0.54 0.84 18.19
CA GLN A 127 0.89 -0.25 17.27
C GLN A 127 2.24 -0.04 16.59
N LEU A 128 2.50 1.16 16.07
CA LEU A 128 3.78 1.48 15.44
C LEU A 128 4.95 1.25 16.40
N ALA A 129 4.82 1.72 17.65
CA ALA A 129 5.84 1.50 18.67
C ALA A 129 6.06 0.01 18.98
N ILE A 130 4.98 -0.77 19.11
CA ILE A 130 5.05 -2.20 19.42
C ILE A 130 5.63 -2.99 18.25
N VAL A 131 5.21 -2.69 17.00
CA VAL A 131 5.69 -3.37 15.79
C VAL A 131 7.20 -3.17 15.65
N VAL A 132 7.69 -1.94 15.69
CA VAL A 132 9.13 -1.65 15.56
C VAL A 132 9.93 -2.30 16.68
N ARG A 133 9.46 -2.23 17.94
CA ARG A 133 10.14 -2.88 19.07
C ARG A 133 10.13 -4.40 18.98
N SER A 134 9.08 -5.01 18.40
CA SER A 134 9.03 -6.46 18.17
C SER A 134 10.11 -6.96 17.20
N TRP A 135 10.55 -6.09 16.28
CA TRP A 135 11.60 -6.41 15.32
C TRP A 135 13.03 -6.12 15.82
N GLY A 136 13.13 -5.32 16.91
CA GLY A 136 14.41 -5.03 17.57
C GLY A 136 15.00 -6.26 18.25
N ASP A 137 16.29 -6.21 18.59
CA ASP A 137 17.04 -7.36 19.08
C ASP A 137 16.76 -7.68 20.56
N GLU A 138 16.30 -6.70 21.36
CA GLU A 138 16.08 -6.85 22.79
C GLU A 138 14.63 -7.15 23.14
N PRO A 139 14.37 -8.00 24.15
CA PRO A 139 13.05 -8.13 24.76
C PRO A 139 12.52 -6.78 25.26
N PHE A 140 11.21 -6.59 25.21
CA PHE A 140 10.60 -5.36 25.65
C PHE A 140 9.27 -5.54 26.37
N SER A 141 8.93 -4.57 27.23
CA SER A 141 7.58 -4.40 27.76
C SER A 141 6.98 -3.11 27.25
N PHE A 142 5.66 -3.08 27.04
CA PHE A 142 4.90 -1.91 26.61
C PHE A 142 3.62 -1.81 27.44
N HIS A 143 3.41 -0.71 28.12
CA HIS A 143 2.22 -0.45 28.92
C HIS A 143 1.58 0.86 28.44
N GLY A 144 0.70 0.74 27.47
CA GLY A 144 -0.06 1.84 26.87
C GLY A 144 -1.49 1.92 27.39
N GLU A 145 -2.27 2.76 26.75
CA GLU A 145 -3.71 2.90 27.01
C GLU A 145 -4.51 1.76 26.33
N HIS A 146 -4.04 1.31 25.17
CA HIS A 146 -4.74 0.32 24.32
C HIS A 146 -4.10 -1.05 24.37
N TYR A 147 -2.80 -1.13 24.61
CA TYR A 147 -2.05 -2.40 24.60
C TYR A 147 -1.16 -2.55 25.82
N ARG A 148 -1.08 -3.78 26.28
CA ARG A 148 -0.14 -4.20 27.31
C ARG A 148 0.64 -5.42 26.85
N ILE A 149 1.97 -5.33 26.94
CA ILE A 149 2.91 -6.39 26.60
C ILE A 149 3.95 -6.47 27.72
N ASP A 150 4.19 -7.69 28.20
CA ASP A 150 5.13 -7.94 29.28
C ASP A 150 6.26 -8.85 28.75
N GLU A 151 7.50 -8.39 28.78
CA GLU A 151 8.75 -9.12 28.47
C GLU A 151 8.74 -9.91 27.16
N LEU A 152 8.22 -9.30 26.07
CA LEU A 152 8.15 -9.97 24.77
C LEU A 152 9.51 -10.00 24.07
N ASP A 153 10.05 -11.20 23.87
CA ASP A 153 11.07 -11.48 22.84
C ASP A 153 10.38 -12.08 21.60
N ALA A 154 10.17 -11.26 20.59
CA ALA A 154 9.36 -11.62 19.41
C ALA A 154 10.17 -12.43 18.38
N LEU A 155 10.65 -13.62 18.76
CA LEU A 155 11.39 -14.53 17.87
C LEU A 155 10.47 -15.31 16.91
N PRO A 156 10.94 -15.63 15.65
CA PRO A 156 12.19 -15.16 15.07
C PRO A 156 12.12 -13.69 14.67
N LYS A 157 13.26 -13.02 14.64
CA LYS A 157 13.39 -11.66 14.11
C LYS A 157 13.29 -11.67 12.57
N PRO A 158 12.92 -10.55 11.92
CA PRO A 158 12.98 -10.44 10.45
C PRO A 158 14.38 -10.71 9.90
N VAL A 159 14.48 -11.05 8.63
CA VAL A 159 15.75 -11.16 7.88
C VAL A 159 16.31 -9.76 7.60
N GLN A 160 15.46 -8.83 7.21
CA GLN A 160 15.86 -7.45 6.88
C GLN A 160 16.36 -6.71 8.12
N ARG A 161 17.39 -5.85 7.92
CA ARG A 161 17.97 -5.01 8.96
C ARG A 161 17.95 -3.53 8.55
N PRO A 162 17.60 -2.63 9.46
CA PRO A 162 17.25 -2.86 10.87
C PRO A 162 15.91 -3.58 11.05
N HIS A 163 14.99 -3.49 10.10
CA HIS A 163 13.67 -4.16 10.04
C HIS A 163 13.09 -4.10 8.62
N PRO A 164 12.00 -4.85 8.32
CA PRO A 164 11.26 -4.67 7.08
C PRO A 164 10.79 -3.22 6.92
N PRO A 165 10.81 -2.64 5.71
CA PRO A 165 10.32 -1.29 5.48
C PRO A 165 8.89 -1.12 6.02
N LEU A 166 8.70 -0.03 6.78
CA LEU A 166 7.45 0.34 7.42
C LEU A 166 6.85 1.56 6.74
N LEU A 167 5.69 1.41 6.13
CA LEU A 167 4.94 2.48 5.48
C LEU A 167 3.77 2.92 6.36
N VAL A 168 3.55 4.22 6.49
CA VAL A 168 2.32 4.76 7.08
C VAL A 168 1.47 5.38 5.97
N GLY A 169 0.22 4.89 5.83
CA GLY A 169 -0.72 5.39 4.83
C GLY A 169 -1.66 6.45 5.39
N GLY A 170 -1.95 7.50 4.59
CA GLY A 170 -2.91 8.53 4.97
C GLY A 170 -3.01 9.71 4.00
N GLN A 171 -3.78 10.73 4.41
CA GLN A 171 -4.01 11.96 3.63
C GLN A 171 -3.16 13.14 4.14
N ALA A 172 -2.00 12.87 4.71
CA ALA A 172 -1.06 13.84 5.28
C ALA A 172 -1.67 14.78 6.36
N GLY A 173 -2.66 14.29 7.10
CA GLY A 173 -3.13 14.99 8.29
C GLY A 173 -1.99 15.07 9.32
N ARG A 174 -1.93 16.19 10.07
CA ARG A 174 -0.83 16.52 10.98
C ARG A 174 -0.37 15.32 11.83
N ARG A 175 -1.31 14.63 12.47
CA ARG A 175 -0.99 13.51 13.36
C ARG A 175 -0.41 12.30 12.61
N SER A 176 -0.90 12.00 11.41
CA SER A 176 -0.38 10.87 10.62
C SER A 176 1.04 11.12 10.12
N VAL A 177 1.38 12.34 9.71
CA VAL A 177 2.76 12.67 9.30
C VAL A 177 3.72 12.72 10.49
N GLU A 178 3.27 13.15 11.67
CA GLU A 178 4.07 13.12 12.90
C GLU A 178 4.37 11.68 13.35
N LEU A 179 3.39 10.77 13.26
CA LEU A 179 3.60 9.35 13.56
C LEU A 179 4.54 8.69 12.55
N ALA A 180 4.34 8.97 11.26
CA ALA A 180 5.21 8.45 10.22
C ALA A 180 6.65 8.96 10.37
N ALA A 181 6.84 10.26 10.60
CA ALA A 181 8.15 10.85 10.83
C ALA A 181 8.90 10.23 12.00
N ARG A 182 8.17 9.73 13.00
CA ARG A 182 8.78 9.08 14.17
C ARG A 182 9.14 7.61 13.92
N TRP A 183 8.32 6.87 13.17
CA TRP A 183 8.38 5.41 13.15
C TRP A 183 8.58 4.79 11.77
N ALA A 184 8.13 5.45 10.69
CA ALA A 184 8.08 4.87 9.36
C ALA A 184 9.34 5.18 8.53
N ASP A 185 9.58 4.36 7.52
CA ASP A 185 10.57 4.58 6.48
C ASP A 185 9.96 5.34 5.29
N GLU A 186 8.65 5.21 5.10
CA GLU A 186 7.92 5.79 3.97
C GLU A 186 6.55 6.32 4.41
N TYR A 187 6.14 7.47 3.88
CA TYR A 187 4.76 7.93 3.96
C TYR A 187 4.07 7.76 2.61
N ASN A 188 2.98 7.00 2.59
CA ASN A 188 2.17 6.82 1.40
C ASN A 188 0.88 7.65 1.49
N THR A 189 0.55 8.38 0.41
CA THR A 189 -0.73 9.09 0.29
C THR A 189 -1.56 8.54 -0.87
N VAL A 190 -2.86 8.86 -0.86
CA VAL A 190 -3.75 8.50 -1.96
C VAL A 190 -3.66 9.53 -3.09
N SER A 191 -4.10 9.15 -4.28
CA SER A 191 -4.23 10.00 -5.47
C SER A 191 -4.72 11.40 -5.13
N ALA A 192 -4.04 12.40 -5.65
CA ALA A 192 -4.37 13.80 -5.48
C ALA A 192 -3.80 14.61 -6.65
N SER A 193 -4.17 15.89 -6.75
CA SER A 193 -3.54 16.80 -7.70
C SER A 193 -2.06 17.02 -7.38
N ILE A 194 -1.29 17.48 -8.35
CA ILE A 194 0.15 17.79 -8.18
C ILE A 194 0.37 18.78 -7.03
N ASP A 195 -0.46 19.82 -6.93
CA ASP A 195 -0.32 20.83 -5.88
C ASP A 195 -0.62 20.28 -4.49
N GLU A 196 -1.64 19.40 -4.38
CA GLU A 196 -1.93 18.69 -3.12
C GLU A 196 -0.80 17.73 -2.75
N LEU A 197 -0.22 17.00 -3.72
CA LEU A 197 0.92 16.09 -3.46
C LEU A 197 2.14 16.87 -2.95
N LYS A 198 2.46 18.01 -3.55
CA LYS A 198 3.52 18.91 -3.07
C LYS A 198 3.25 19.41 -1.66
N ALA A 199 2.01 19.83 -1.37
CA ALA A 199 1.64 20.29 -0.03
C ALA A 199 1.73 19.15 1.02
N ARG A 200 1.27 17.95 0.68
CA ARG A 200 1.35 16.77 1.56
C ARG A 200 2.80 16.36 1.82
N ARG A 201 3.64 16.37 0.77
CA ARG A 201 5.08 16.10 0.92
C ARG A 201 5.76 17.12 1.80
N ALA A 202 5.46 18.41 1.62
CA ALA A 202 6.02 19.47 2.47
C ALA A 202 5.63 19.28 3.94
N ALA A 203 4.36 18.99 4.23
CA ALA A 203 3.89 18.71 5.59
C ALA A 203 4.61 17.52 6.22
N PHE A 204 4.87 16.46 5.44
CA PHE A 204 5.63 15.30 5.92
C PHE A 204 7.11 15.65 6.13
N ALA A 205 7.75 16.37 5.19
CA ALA A 205 9.14 16.78 5.32
C ALA A 205 9.37 17.68 6.54
N GLU A 206 8.44 18.58 6.85
CA GLU A 206 8.50 19.37 8.09
C GLU A 206 8.40 18.50 9.35
N ALA A 207 7.50 17.51 9.36
CA ALA A 207 7.38 16.59 10.50
C ALA A 207 8.64 15.72 10.64
N TRP A 208 9.22 15.28 9.52
CA TRP A 208 10.46 14.50 9.45
C TRP A 208 11.64 15.28 10.03
N ALA A 209 11.80 16.55 9.62
CA ALA A 209 12.84 17.42 10.13
C ALA A 209 12.67 17.70 11.64
N ARG A 210 11.42 17.92 12.12
CA ARG A 210 11.14 18.07 13.55
C ARG A 210 11.48 16.82 14.36
N ALA A 211 11.39 15.64 13.74
CA ALA A 211 11.80 14.37 14.37
C ALA A 211 13.33 14.17 14.38
N GLY A 212 14.10 15.09 13.80
CA GLY A 212 15.57 15.04 13.76
C GLY A 212 16.12 13.98 12.80
N ARG A 213 15.32 13.56 11.81
CA ARG A 213 15.73 12.54 10.82
C ARG A 213 16.42 13.17 9.63
N ASP A 214 17.29 12.41 8.98
CA ASP A 214 18.01 12.84 7.78
C ASP A 214 17.05 13.03 6.60
N ALA A 215 17.10 14.19 5.95
CA ALA A 215 16.27 14.50 4.79
C ALA A 215 16.52 13.54 3.59
N GLY A 216 17.72 12.98 3.47
CA GLY A 216 18.08 11.98 2.45
C GLY A 216 17.40 10.63 2.62
N GLU A 217 16.89 10.32 3.82
CA GLU A 217 16.16 9.09 4.10
C GLU A 217 14.64 9.21 3.91
N LEU A 218 14.12 10.44 3.73
CA LEU A 218 12.69 10.66 3.54
C LEU A 218 12.21 9.99 2.26
N ARG A 219 11.19 9.14 2.37
CA ARG A 219 10.48 8.56 1.23
C ARG A 219 9.01 8.94 1.27
N PHE A 220 8.53 9.50 0.16
CA PHE A 220 7.16 9.91 -0.02
C PHE A 220 6.59 9.28 -1.28
N SER A 221 5.51 8.51 -1.13
CA SER A 221 4.86 7.81 -2.24
C SER A 221 3.37 8.11 -2.34
N ALA A 222 2.80 7.75 -3.47
CA ALA A 222 1.35 7.85 -3.69
C ALA A 222 0.78 6.59 -4.33
N LEU A 223 -0.41 6.19 -3.87
CA LEU A 223 -1.29 5.27 -4.57
C LEU A 223 -2.03 6.04 -5.66
N VAL A 224 -1.90 5.63 -6.92
CA VAL A 224 -2.53 6.30 -8.07
C VAL A 224 -3.31 5.31 -8.93
N THR A 225 -4.56 5.64 -9.25
CA THR A 225 -5.37 4.84 -10.19
C THR A 225 -4.68 4.83 -11.56
N THR A 226 -4.54 3.64 -12.14
CA THR A 226 -3.75 3.43 -13.36
C THR A 226 -4.58 2.73 -14.42
N VAL A 227 -4.67 3.36 -15.60
CA VAL A 227 -5.26 2.76 -16.80
C VAL A 227 -4.40 3.19 -18.00
N VAL A 228 -3.64 2.25 -18.57
CA VAL A 228 -2.68 2.54 -19.65
C VAL A 228 -2.99 1.65 -20.85
N GLY A 229 -2.89 2.19 -22.06
CA GLY A 229 -2.97 1.46 -23.32
C GLY A 229 -1.76 1.74 -24.20
N ALA A 230 -1.39 0.82 -25.09
CA ALA A 230 -0.34 1.02 -26.08
C ALA A 230 -0.71 2.16 -27.06
N ASP A 231 -2.01 2.32 -27.30
CA ASP A 231 -2.58 3.41 -28.11
C ASP A 231 -3.89 3.92 -27.48
N GLU A 232 -4.47 4.97 -28.08
CA GLU A 232 -5.72 5.59 -27.61
C GLU A 232 -6.89 4.61 -27.63
N ARG A 233 -6.93 3.68 -28.61
CA ARG A 233 -7.99 2.67 -28.70
C ARG A 233 -7.91 1.70 -27.53
N GLU A 234 -6.76 1.11 -27.29
CA GLU A 234 -6.55 0.16 -26.20
C GLU A 234 -6.77 0.80 -24.82
N PHE A 235 -6.28 2.04 -24.62
CA PHE A 235 -6.57 2.82 -23.44
C PHE A 235 -8.08 2.97 -23.22
N ARG A 236 -8.82 3.38 -24.28
CA ARG A 236 -10.27 3.55 -24.20
C ARG A 236 -11.02 2.26 -23.92
N ASP A 237 -10.55 1.14 -24.47
CA ASP A 237 -11.15 -0.17 -24.23
C ASP A 237 -10.98 -0.60 -22.78
N ARG A 238 -9.79 -0.43 -22.18
CA ARG A 238 -9.55 -0.65 -20.74
C ARG A 238 -10.36 0.28 -19.86
N ALA A 239 -10.44 1.55 -20.21
CA ALA A 239 -11.25 2.52 -19.45
C ALA A 239 -12.74 2.16 -19.45
N ARG A 240 -13.30 1.70 -20.59
CA ARG A 240 -14.68 1.20 -20.68
C ARG A 240 -14.88 -0.03 -19.79
N LEU A 241 -13.98 -1.01 -19.88
CA LEU A 241 -14.05 -2.21 -19.04
C LEU A 241 -14.03 -1.88 -17.55
N LEU A 242 -13.17 -0.95 -17.13
CA LEU A 242 -13.12 -0.49 -15.74
C LEU A 242 -14.42 0.23 -15.33
N ALA A 243 -14.95 1.09 -16.20
CA ALA A 243 -16.18 1.81 -15.95
C ALA A 243 -17.38 0.84 -15.81
N GLU A 244 -17.47 -0.17 -16.67
CA GLU A 244 -18.48 -1.23 -16.59
C GLU A 244 -18.40 -2.01 -15.27
N ARG A 245 -17.20 -2.41 -14.84
CA ARG A 245 -16.99 -3.09 -13.54
C ARG A 245 -17.45 -2.25 -12.34
N ARG A 246 -17.30 -0.94 -12.45
CA ARG A 246 -17.71 0.02 -11.42
C ARG A 246 -19.16 0.46 -11.53
N GLY A 247 -19.84 0.10 -12.61
CA GLY A 247 -21.22 0.52 -12.86
C GLY A 247 -21.35 2.02 -13.08
N GLN A 248 -20.37 2.65 -13.73
CA GLN A 248 -20.33 4.10 -13.99
C GLN A 248 -20.06 4.40 -15.46
N ASP A 249 -20.33 5.64 -15.85
CA ASP A 249 -20.01 6.14 -17.19
C ASP A 249 -18.50 6.32 -17.39
N VAL A 250 -17.97 5.95 -18.56
CA VAL A 250 -16.53 6.00 -18.85
C VAL A 250 -15.97 7.42 -18.84
N GLU A 251 -16.71 8.41 -19.33
CA GLU A 251 -16.26 9.79 -19.31
C GLU A 251 -16.28 10.38 -17.88
N ALA A 252 -17.22 9.92 -17.05
CA ALA A 252 -17.24 10.27 -15.63
C ALA A 252 -16.04 9.66 -14.89
N LEU A 253 -15.71 8.38 -15.16
CA LEU A 253 -14.50 7.73 -14.64
C LEU A 253 -13.24 8.54 -15.00
N LEU A 254 -13.05 8.80 -16.30
CA LEU A 254 -11.86 9.48 -16.80
C LEU A 254 -11.74 10.91 -16.27
N ARG A 255 -12.85 11.65 -16.15
CA ARG A 255 -12.84 12.97 -15.49
C ARG A 255 -12.41 12.88 -14.03
N GLY A 256 -12.88 11.86 -13.30
CA GLY A 256 -12.56 11.67 -11.87
C GLY A 256 -11.09 11.35 -11.59
N VAL A 257 -10.38 10.76 -12.56
CA VAL A 257 -8.98 10.36 -12.37
C VAL A 257 -7.99 11.20 -13.18
N ARG A 258 -8.45 12.14 -13.99
CA ARG A 258 -7.62 12.94 -14.92
C ARG A 258 -6.44 13.61 -14.24
N ASP A 259 -6.69 14.30 -13.13
CA ASP A 259 -5.70 15.13 -12.45
C ASP A 259 -4.93 14.38 -11.35
N SER A 260 -5.37 13.16 -11.02
CA SER A 260 -4.82 12.39 -9.89
C SER A 260 -4.30 11.00 -10.27
N GLY A 261 -4.64 10.49 -11.46
CA GLY A 261 -4.25 9.16 -11.94
C GLY A 261 -3.07 9.18 -12.90
N VAL A 262 -2.66 7.97 -13.30
CA VAL A 262 -1.76 7.67 -14.42
C VAL A 262 -2.61 7.00 -15.49
N VAL A 263 -3.15 7.81 -16.42
CA VAL A 263 -4.14 7.36 -17.41
C VAL A 263 -3.81 7.87 -18.80
N GLY A 264 -3.99 7.04 -19.83
CA GLY A 264 -3.73 7.39 -21.22
C GLY A 264 -2.90 6.36 -21.96
N THR A 265 -2.23 6.79 -23.06
CA THR A 265 -1.23 5.98 -23.74
C THR A 265 0.05 5.84 -22.89
N VAL A 266 0.95 4.96 -23.30
CA VAL A 266 2.26 4.79 -22.63
C VAL A 266 3.01 6.12 -22.51
N GLU A 267 3.03 6.94 -23.55
CA GLU A 267 3.72 8.24 -23.57
C GLU A 267 3.08 9.24 -22.59
N GLN A 268 1.75 9.29 -22.56
CA GLN A 268 1.00 10.16 -21.64
C GLN A 268 1.22 9.72 -20.18
N ALA A 269 1.21 8.40 -19.94
CA ALA A 269 1.49 7.83 -18.64
C ALA A 269 2.93 8.12 -18.18
N ALA A 270 3.92 8.01 -19.07
CA ALA A 270 5.31 8.31 -18.79
C ALA A 270 5.50 9.79 -18.42
N GLU A 271 4.88 10.72 -19.17
CA GLU A 271 4.95 12.15 -18.81
C GLU A 271 4.29 12.41 -17.46
N ARG A 272 3.16 11.75 -17.17
CA ARG A 272 2.49 11.88 -15.86
C ARG A 272 3.37 11.37 -14.72
N LEU A 273 4.08 10.26 -14.88
CA LEU A 273 5.02 9.75 -13.88
C LEU A 273 6.18 10.73 -13.64
N ARG A 274 6.72 11.34 -14.69
CA ARG A 274 7.74 12.40 -14.54
C ARG A 274 7.20 13.66 -13.82
N GLU A 275 5.93 14.01 -14.01
CA GLU A 275 5.29 15.10 -13.24
C GLU A 275 5.21 14.74 -11.75
N LEU A 276 4.84 13.50 -11.42
CA LEU A 276 4.78 13.01 -10.06
C LEU A 276 6.19 13.01 -9.40
N GLU A 277 7.21 12.57 -10.11
CA GLU A 277 8.61 12.65 -9.68
C GLU A 277 9.02 14.11 -9.40
N ARG A 278 8.76 15.04 -10.36
CA ARG A 278 9.01 16.47 -10.17
C ARG A 278 8.22 17.08 -9.01
N ALA A 279 7.09 16.51 -8.64
CA ALA A 279 6.34 16.87 -7.44
C ALA A 279 6.96 16.33 -6.15
N GLY A 280 8.00 15.49 -6.26
CA GLY A 280 8.76 14.94 -5.15
C GLY A 280 8.28 13.58 -4.66
N LEU A 281 7.61 12.79 -5.50
CA LEU A 281 7.35 11.40 -5.20
C LEU A 281 8.60 10.56 -5.48
N ASP A 282 9.00 9.77 -4.49
CA ASP A 282 10.11 8.84 -4.59
C ASP A 282 9.66 7.46 -5.09
N ARG A 283 8.34 7.17 -5.00
CA ARG A 283 7.73 5.91 -5.42
C ARG A 283 6.28 6.11 -5.81
N VAL A 284 5.82 5.42 -6.83
CA VAL A 284 4.42 5.42 -7.27
C VAL A 284 3.85 4.01 -7.19
N MET A 285 2.74 3.85 -6.45
CA MET A 285 1.99 2.61 -6.36
C MET A 285 0.90 2.63 -7.43
N LEU A 286 1.15 2.02 -8.59
CA LEU A 286 0.19 1.92 -9.68
C LEU A 286 -0.98 1.02 -9.25
N GLN A 287 -2.17 1.60 -9.02
CA GLN A 287 -3.38 0.86 -8.65
C GLN A 287 -3.99 0.23 -9.91
N HIS A 288 -3.75 -1.06 -10.08
CA HIS A 288 -4.28 -1.84 -11.20
C HIS A 288 -5.61 -2.49 -10.80
N LEU A 289 -6.71 -1.94 -11.31
CA LEU A 289 -8.07 -2.31 -10.94
C LEU A 289 -8.70 -3.41 -11.84
N LEU A 290 -8.06 -3.68 -12.97
CA LEU A 290 -8.41 -4.78 -13.87
C LEU A 290 -7.50 -5.98 -13.59
N HIS A 291 -7.61 -6.58 -12.41
CA HIS A 291 -6.66 -7.57 -11.87
C HIS A 291 -6.49 -8.86 -12.72
N ASP A 292 -7.32 -9.07 -13.72
CA ASP A 292 -7.23 -10.15 -14.72
C ASP A 292 -6.60 -9.69 -16.04
N ASP A 293 -6.37 -8.39 -16.25
CA ASP A 293 -5.68 -7.85 -17.45
C ASP A 293 -4.16 -7.91 -17.26
N LEU A 294 -3.58 -9.08 -17.50
CA LEU A 294 -2.13 -9.27 -17.43
C LEU A 294 -1.40 -8.61 -18.60
N ASP A 295 -2.09 -8.36 -19.72
CA ASP A 295 -1.51 -7.63 -20.86
C ASP A 295 -1.21 -6.17 -20.49
N ALA A 296 -2.04 -5.55 -19.64
CA ALA A 296 -1.74 -4.23 -19.10
C ALA A 296 -0.50 -4.25 -18.18
N VAL A 297 -0.32 -5.30 -17.36
CA VAL A 297 0.89 -5.47 -16.54
C VAL A 297 2.12 -5.62 -17.45
N ALA A 298 2.04 -6.47 -18.48
CA ALA A 298 3.12 -6.67 -19.45
C ALA A 298 3.46 -5.38 -20.21
N LEU A 299 2.45 -4.62 -20.65
CA LEU A 299 2.62 -3.32 -21.33
C LEU A 299 3.37 -2.33 -20.44
N ILE A 300 2.92 -2.16 -19.19
CA ILE A 300 3.55 -1.25 -18.23
C ILE A 300 5.01 -1.64 -18.01
N GLY A 301 5.28 -2.93 -17.78
CA GLY A 301 6.66 -3.39 -17.53
C GLY A 301 7.59 -3.25 -18.73
N ARG A 302 7.11 -3.57 -19.92
CA ARG A 302 7.95 -3.57 -21.14
C ARG A 302 8.15 -2.18 -21.74
N GLU A 303 7.13 -1.32 -21.67
CA GLU A 303 7.12 -0.06 -22.42
C GLU A 303 7.12 1.16 -21.49
N LEU A 304 6.37 1.17 -20.38
CA LEU A 304 6.27 2.34 -19.52
C LEU A 304 7.46 2.45 -18.54
N ILE A 305 7.81 1.37 -17.84
CA ILE A 305 8.92 1.39 -16.86
C ILE A 305 10.22 1.87 -17.49
N PRO A 306 10.67 1.37 -18.67
CA PRO A 306 11.92 1.84 -19.29
C PRO A 306 11.95 3.31 -19.68
N LEU A 307 10.80 3.96 -19.81
CA LEU A 307 10.74 5.40 -20.12
C LEU A 307 10.91 6.31 -18.90
N VAL A 308 10.83 5.75 -17.69
CA VAL A 308 10.82 6.52 -16.42
C VAL A 308 11.82 5.98 -15.39
N ALA A 309 12.58 4.90 -15.73
CA ALA A 309 13.63 4.32 -14.92
C ALA A 309 14.93 5.13 -14.98
#